data_f11358f36cba8891804d0de5d805e8ca
#
_entry.id   f11358f36cba8891804d0de5d805e8ca
#
_cell.length_a   1.000
_cell.length_b   1.000
_cell.length_c   1.000
_cell.angle_alpha   90.00
_cell.angle_beta   90.00
_cell.angle_gamma   90.00
#
_symmetry.space_group_name_H-M   'P 1'
#
loop_
_entity.id
_entity.type
_entity.pdbx_description
1 polymer ?
#
loop_
_entity_poly.entity_id
_entity_poly.type
_entity_poly.pdbx_seq_one_letter_code
_entity_poly.pdbx_strand_id
1 'polypeptide(L)'
;MIENILANLKIERLNPMQEASINAWKEGKDLILLSPTGSGKTLAYLLPLVQSLKPGITGVQAIVLVPSRELALQIDQVFKSMNTPFKAVSCYGGRPAMEEHRTIKGVQPSVIIGTPGRMNDHLSKQNFDADTVTTLVIDEFDKCLEFGFQEEMATVIGQLPNMQRRFLLSATDAEEIPQFTGLDKTIKLNFLNPEEQLTQRLHLYKVLSPEKDKLETLYKLLCTLGSQSTLVFCNHRESVERVGKYLQSQKFQCGIFHGGMEQDDRERSLYKFRNGSCHVLISTDLAARGLDIPEIENVVHYHLPANEDGYIHRNGRTARWEAEGNSYVILHAEETVPAYITDEPEEFILPEVTPKPSLPEYVTLYIGKGKKDKINKIDIVGFLFKKGNLNKDEIGRIDVKDHYSFAAVSRKKIKQTLNLIRNEKIKGIKTLIEEAK
;
A
#
# COMPACT_ATOMS: atom_id res chain seq x y z
N MET A 1 25.59 1.44 11.63
CA MET A 1 24.31 0.72 11.35
C MET A 1 23.46 1.48 10.32
N ILE A 2 23.11 2.75 10.53
CA ILE A 2 22.27 3.54 9.60
C ILE A 2 22.88 3.56 8.20
N GLU A 3 24.15 3.86 8.04
CA GLU A 3 24.82 3.89 6.73
C GLU A 3 24.65 2.59 5.93
N ASN A 4 24.80 1.44 6.59
CA ASN A 4 24.58 0.14 5.95
C ASN A 4 23.12 -0.07 5.54
N ILE A 5 22.16 0.42 6.35
CA ILE A 5 20.74 0.35 6.04
C ILE A 5 20.43 1.22 4.83
N LEU A 6 20.93 2.46 4.78
CA LEU A 6 20.74 3.36 3.64
C LEU A 6 21.32 2.77 2.35
N ALA A 7 22.52 2.19 2.42
CA ALA A 7 23.14 1.50 1.29
C ALA A 7 22.29 0.31 0.78
N ASN A 8 21.75 -0.52 1.70
CA ASN A 8 20.87 -1.63 1.36
C ASN A 8 19.57 -1.16 0.69
N LEU A 9 19.02 -0.03 1.14
CA LEU A 9 17.81 0.59 0.60
C LEU A 9 18.06 1.46 -0.65
N LYS A 10 19.34 1.66 -1.02
CA LYS A 10 19.78 2.56 -2.11
C LYS A 10 19.33 4.01 -1.91
N ILE A 11 19.40 4.48 -0.68
CA ILE A 11 19.09 5.85 -0.27
C ILE A 11 20.41 6.58 -0.04
N GLU A 12 20.62 7.69 -0.72
CA GLU A 12 21.86 8.45 -0.62
C GLU A 12 21.94 9.26 0.68
N ARG A 13 20.83 9.87 1.09
CA ARG A 13 20.73 10.71 2.30
C ARG A 13 19.35 10.65 2.93
N LEU A 14 19.32 10.90 4.22
CA LEU A 14 18.07 11.12 4.96
C LEU A 14 17.47 12.47 4.60
N ASN A 15 16.14 12.55 4.66
CA ASN A 15 15.46 13.84 4.58
C ASN A 15 15.39 14.52 5.96
N PRO A 16 15.09 15.85 6.04
CA PRO A 16 15.06 16.58 7.30
C PRO A 16 14.12 15.99 8.36
N MET A 17 12.99 15.44 7.95
CA MET A 17 12.03 14.79 8.86
C MET A 17 12.63 13.52 9.49
N GLN A 18 13.31 12.70 8.71
CA GLN A 18 13.94 11.46 9.17
C GLN A 18 15.10 11.79 10.14
N GLU A 19 15.90 12.80 9.84
CA GLU A 19 16.96 13.26 10.75
C GLU A 19 16.41 13.82 12.06
N ALA A 20 15.38 14.67 11.99
CA ALA A 20 14.71 15.21 13.17
C ALA A 20 14.12 14.10 14.04
N SER A 21 13.51 13.10 13.42
CA SER A 21 12.92 11.94 14.11
C SER A 21 13.97 11.11 14.86
N ILE A 22 15.09 10.82 14.22
CA ILE A 22 16.22 10.10 14.86
C ILE A 22 16.79 10.90 16.03
N ASN A 23 16.93 12.22 15.90
CA ASN A 23 17.46 13.06 16.95
C ASN A 23 16.50 13.17 18.13
N ALA A 24 15.20 13.41 17.87
CA ALA A 24 14.19 13.46 18.91
C ALA A 24 14.07 12.12 19.68
N TRP A 25 14.22 10.99 18.98
CA TRP A 25 14.20 9.68 19.61
C TRP A 25 15.28 9.50 20.68
N LYS A 26 16.46 10.10 20.49
CA LYS A 26 17.57 10.05 21.47
C LYS A 26 17.26 10.73 22.80
N GLU A 27 16.30 11.66 22.83
CA GLU A 27 15.91 12.36 24.07
C GLU A 27 15.15 11.49 25.07
N GLY A 28 14.75 10.28 24.69
CA GLY A 28 14.06 9.35 25.61
C GLY A 28 12.59 9.66 25.85
N LYS A 29 11.95 10.52 25.02
CA LYS A 29 10.56 10.94 25.12
C LYS A 29 9.67 10.21 24.10
N ASP A 30 8.37 10.24 24.32
CA ASP A 30 7.41 9.81 23.31
C ASP A 30 7.41 10.80 22.12
N LEU A 31 7.14 10.30 20.92
CA LEU A 31 7.15 11.13 19.72
C LEU A 31 5.79 11.14 19.03
N ILE A 32 5.43 12.31 18.52
CA ILE A 32 4.35 12.48 17.54
C ILE A 32 4.98 13.08 16.30
N LEU A 33 4.81 12.41 15.17
CA LEU A 33 5.29 12.89 13.88
C LEU A 33 4.10 13.14 12.96
N LEU A 34 3.93 14.39 12.61
CA LEU A 34 2.96 14.85 11.64
C LEU A 34 3.65 15.08 10.31
N SER A 35 3.22 14.37 9.26
CA SER A 35 3.83 14.51 7.95
C SER A 35 2.92 13.92 6.86
N PRO A 36 2.90 14.49 5.64
CA PRO A 36 2.06 14.01 4.54
C PRO A 36 2.31 12.54 4.18
N THR A 37 1.35 11.92 3.53
CA THR A 37 1.52 10.58 2.97
C THR A 37 2.63 10.59 1.90
N GLY A 38 3.50 9.58 1.90
CA GLY A 38 4.59 9.48 0.92
C GLY A 38 5.87 10.22 1.28
N SER A 39 5.93 10.95 2.39
CA SER A 39 7.11 11.72 2.85
C SER A 39 8.28 10.87 3.37
N GLY A 40 8.14 9.55 3.44
CA GLY A 40 9.15 8.64 4.00
C GLY A 40 9.02 8.39 5.50
N LYS A 41 7.82 8.55 6.09
CA LYS A 41 7.51 8.29 7.51
C LYS A 41 8.00 6.93 7.99
N THR A 42 7.86 5.89 7.15
CA THR A 42 8.25 4.53 7.52
C THR A 42 9.71 4.45 7.97
N LEU A 43 10.62 5.10 7.27
CA LEU A 43 12.03 5.16 7.69
C LEU A 43 12.26 6.07 8.88
N ALA A 44 11.46 7.14 9.02
CA ALA A 44 11.58 8.06 10.14
C ALA A 44 11.41 7.39 11.51
N TYR A 45 10.62 6.31 11.59
CA TYR A 45 10.49 5.54 12.82
C TYR A 45 11.24 4.21 12.81
N LEU A 46 11.38 3.52 11.67
CA LEU A 46 12.09 2.23 11.63
C LEU A 46 13.58 2.39 11.94
N LEU A 47 14.21 3.49 11.51
CA LEU A 47 15.63 3.73 11.77
C LEU A 47 15.93 3.87 13.28
N PRO A 48 15.28 4.78 14.03
CA PRO A 48 15.48 4.86 15.48
C PRO A 48 14.96 3.63 16.22
N LEU A 49 13.90 2.99 15.76
CA LEU A 49 13.40 1.74 16.33
C LEU A 49 14.49 0.66 16.31
N VAL A 50 15.07 0.39 15.14
CA VAL A 50 16.10 -0.65 14.97
C VAL A 50 17.34 -0.34 15.80
N GLN A 51 17.69 0.94 15.97
CA GLN A 51 18.80 1.34 16.83
C GLN A 51 18.53 1.07 18.33
N SER A 52 17.25 1.09 18.73
CA SER A 52 16.85 0.84 20.13
C SER A 52 16.72 -0.64 20.47
N LEU A 53 16.61 -1.52 19.47
CA LEU A 53 16.54 -2.96 19.70
C LEU A 53 17.85 -3.49 20.28
N LYS A 54 17.75 -4.37 21.27
CA LYS A 54 18.88 -4.93 21.98
C LYS A 54 19.21 -6.32 21.42
N PRO A 55 20.40 -6.55 20.88
CA PRO A 55 20.84 -7.89 20.51
C PRO A 55 20.87 -8.82 21.73
N GLY A 56 20.51 -10.08 21.54
CA GLY A 56 20.54 -11.08 22.61
C GLY A 56 19.28 -11.16 23.49
N ILE A 57 18.34 -10.20 23.36
CA ILE A 57 17.01 -10.34 23.95
C ILE A 57 16.17 -11.24 23.05
N THR A 58 15.76 -12.39 23.59
CA THR A 58 14.82 -13.30 22.92
C THR A 58 13.40 -12.79 23.20
N GLY A 59 12.64 -12.52 22.14
CA GLY A 59 11.26 -12.07 22.25
C GLY A 59 10.99 -10.77 21.50
N VAL A 60 9.72 -10.36 21.52
CA VAL A 60 9.22 -9.18 20.83
C VAL A 60 9.54 -7.94 21.64
N GLN A 61 10.37 -7.05 21.11
CA GLN A 61 10.78 -5.81 21.77
C GLN A 61 9.94 -4.60 21.32
N ALA A 62 9.36 -4.70 20.13
CA ALA A 62 8.54 -3.61 19.58
C ALA A 62 7.33 -4.12 18.80
N ILE A 63 6.25 -3.36 18.89
CA ILE A 63 5.03 -3.55 18.10
C ILE A 63 4.81 -2.32 17.22
N VAL A 64 4.46 -2.55 15.97
CA VAL A 64 4.02 -1.51 15.01
C VAL A 64 2.57 -1.80 14.66
N LEU A 65 1.66 -0.93 15.09
CA LEU A 65 0.23 -0.98 14.74
C LEU A 65 -0.03 -0.18 13.48
N VAL A 66 -0.84 -0.74 12.60
CA VAL A 66 -1.23 -0.13 11.32
C VAL A 66 -2.71 -0.40 11.01
N PRO A 67 -3.39 0.51 10.28
CA PRO A 67 -4.82 0.36 10.01
C PRO A 67 -5.14 -0.72 8.96
N SER A 68 -4.17 -1.15 8.16
CA SER A 68 -4.42 -2.07 7.04
C SER A 68 -3.38 -3.19 6.93
N ARG A 69 -3.82 -4.30 6.33
CA ARG A 69 -2.97 -5.47 6.03
C ARG A 69 -1.86 -5.12 5.05
N GLU A 70 -2.20 -4.32 4.07
CA GLU A 70 -1.31 -3.91 3.00
C GLU A 70 -0.17 -3.07 3.55
N LEU A 71 -0.46 -2.14 4.46
CA LEU A 71 0.55 -1.34 5.13
C LEU A 71 1.45 -2.22 6.02
N ALA A 72 0.88 -3.20 6.74
CA ALA A 72 1.68 -4.15 7.52
C ALA A 72 2.68 -4.90 6.64
N LEU A 73 2.25 -5.40 5.49
CA LEU A 73 3.11 -6.09 4.52
C LEU A 73 4.18 -5.18 3.92
N GLN A 74 3.83 -3.94 3.64
CA GLN A 74 4.77 -2.94 3.11
C GLN A 74 5.88 -2.64 4.11
N ILE A 75 5.52 -2.37 5.36
CA ILE A 75 6.50 -2.08 6.42
C ILE A 75 7.40 -3.29 6.68
N ASP A 76 6.83 -4.51 6.71
CA ASP A 76 7.60 -5.75 6.85
C ASP A 76 8.61 -5.92 5.70
N GLN A 77 8.22 -5.59 4.47
CA GLN A 77 9.13 -5.62 3.33
C GLN A 77 10.26 -4.58 3.46
N VAL A 78 9.94 -3.35 3.88
CA VAL A 78 10.96 -2.32 4.13
C VAL A 78 11.91 -2.78 5.23
N PHE A 79 11.38 -3.28 6.36
CA PHE A 79 12.20 -3.78 7.46
C PHE A 79 13.16 -4.90 7.01
N LYS A 80 12.68 -5.86 6.23
CA LYS A 80 13.52 -6.93 5.67
C LYS A 80 14.59 -6.40 4.72
N SER A 81 14.26 -5.37 3.93
CA SER A 81 15.19 -4.75 2.98
C SER A 81 16.29 -3.95 3.67
N MET A 82 16.07 -3.52 4.93
CA MET A 82 17.12 -2.89 5.76
C MET A 82 18.28 -3.85 6.06
N ASN A 83 18.05 -5.16 5.98
CA ASN A 83 19.02 -6.23 6.19
C ASN A 83 19.76 -6.11 7.53
N THR A 84 19.00 -5.99 8.60
CA THR A 84 19.49 -5.92 9.98
C THR A 84 19.55 -7.31 10.61
N PRO A 85 20.27 -7.50 11.74
CA PRO A 85 20.27 -8.77 12.47
C PRO A 85 18.92 -9.11 13.12
N PHE A 86 18.01 -8.14 13.23
CA PHE A 86 16.70 -8.31 13.82
C PHE A 86 15.69 -8.85 12.81
N LYS A 87 14.67 -9.55 13.31
CA LYS A 87 13.61 -10.14 12.49
C LYS A 87 12.28 -9.47 12.78
N ALA A 88 11.47 -9.29 11.75
CA ALA A 88 10.09 -8.85 11.89
C ALA A 88 9.12 -9.91 11.34
N VAL A 89 7.90 -9.93 11.88
CA VAL A 89 6.77 -10.72 11.38
C VAL A 89 5.55 -9.83 11.26
N SER A 90 4.86 -9.91 10.13
CA SER A 90 3.59 -9.23 9.91
C SER A 90 2.40 -10.10 10.32
N CYS A 91 1.47 -9.53 11.10
CA CYS A 91 0.27 -10.17 11.65
C CYS A 91 -0.97 -9.37 11.29
N TYR A 92 -1.90 -9.95 10.49
CA TYR A 92 -3.08 -9.25 10.02
C TYR A 92 -4.24 -10.22 9.74
N GLY A 93 -5.48 -9.72 9.78
CA GLY A 93 -6.67 -10.53 9.52
C GLY A 93 -6.73 -11.08 8.07
N GLY A 94 -7.58 -12.09 7.83
CA GLY A 94 -7.78 -12.72 6.53
C GLY A 94 -6.89 -13.94 6.27
N ARG A 95 -6.07 -14.34 7.25
CA ARG A 95 -5.32 -15.62 7.27
C ARG A 95 -5.62 -16.37 8.56
N PRO A 96 -5.46 -17.71 8.58
CA PRO A 96 -5.58 -18.47 9.81
C PRO A 96 -4.57 -18.00 10.88
N ALA A 97 -5.05 -17.60 12.05
CA ALA A 97 -4.19 -17.12 13.15
C ALA A 97 -3.14 -18.16 13.58
N MET A 98 -3.46 -19.45 13.42
CA MET A 98 -2.54 -20.54 13.75
C MET A 98 -1.27 -20.53 12.90
N GLU A 99 -1.34 -20.09 11.64
CA GLU A 99 -0.14 -19.99 10.79
C GLU A 99 0.78 -18.84 11.26
N GLU A 100 0.20 -17.73 11.66
CA GLU A 100 0.96 -16.60 12.24
C GLU A 100 1.59 -17.00 13.57
N HIS A 101 0.85 -17.70 14.44
CA HIS A 101 1.38 -18.23 15.69
C HIS A 101 2.61 -19.13 15.46
N ARG A 102 2.52 -20.08 14.52
CA ARG A 102 3.65 -20.93 14.15
C ARG A 102 4.82 -20.12 13.62
N THR A 103 4.54 -19.08 12.85
CA THR A 103 5.57 -18.20 12.30
C THR A 103 6.26 -17.39 13.41
N ILE A 104 5.52 -16.80 14.33
CA ILE A 104 6.06 -16.07 15.50
C ILE A 104 6.97 -17.01 16.30
N LYS A 105 6.49 -18.20 16.64
CA LYS A 105 7.26 -19.19 17.41
C LYS A 105 8.52 -19.67 16.69
N GLY A 106 8.46 -19.86 15.37
CA GLY A 106 9.60 -20.35 14.58
C GLY A 106 10.63 -19.27 14.24
N VAL A 107 10.18 -18.04 14.00
CA VAL A 107 11.04 -16.90 13.63
C VAL A 107 11.64 -16.23 14.86
N GLN A 108 10.94 -16.20 15.98
CA GLN A 108 11.27 -15.43 17.19
C GLN A 108 11.59 -13.97 16.85
N PRO A 109 10.60 -13.20 16.35
CA PRO A 109 10.85 -11.84 15.86
C PRO A 109 11.13 -10.88 17.01
N SER A 110 11.96 -9.87 16.74
CA SER A 110 12.16 -8.72 17.64
C SER A 110 11.07 -7.66 17.44
N VAL A 111 10.40 -7.66 16.27
CA VAL A 111 9.34 -6.71 15.92
C VAL A 111 8.14 -7.45 15.36
N ILE A 112 6.94 -7.09 15.83
CA ILE A 112 5.69 -7.51 15.18
C ILE A 112 5.01 -6.28 14.58
N ILE A 113 4.60 -6.40 13.32
CA ILE A 113 3.90 -5.36 12.57
C ILE A 113 2.49 -5.87 12.30
N GLY A 114 1.45 -5.19 12.76
CA GLY A 114 0.11 -5.77 12.59
C GLY A 114 -1.05 -4.80 12.76
N THR A 115 -2.24 -5.32 12.41
CA THR A 115 -3.50 -4.58 12.62
C THR A 115 -3.97 -4.74 14.08
N PRO A 116 -4.64 -3.72 14.68
CA PRO A 116 -5.01 -3.72 16.09
C PRO A 116 -5.78 -4.98 16.53
N GLY A 117 -6.83 -5.37 15.82
CA GLY A 117 -7.62 -6.55 16.17
C GLY A 117 -6.83 -7.87 16.12
N ARG A 118 -5.90 -8.03 15.17
CA ARG A 118 -5.04 -9.22 15.10
C ARG A 118 -3.98 -9.22 16.21
N MET A 119 -3.49 -8.05 16.59
CA MET A 119 -2.56 -7.92 17.71
C MET A 119 -3.22 -8.33 19.02
N ASN A 120 -4.48 -7.89 19.25
CA ASN A 120 -5.26 -8.33 20.41
C ASN A 120 -5.43 -9.85 20.46
N ASP A 121 -5.71 -10.49 19.32
CA ASP A 121 -5.83 -11.96 19.26
C ASP A 121 -4.53 -12.66 19.68
N HIS A 122 -3.37 -12.17 19.23
CA HIS A 122 -2.07 -12.74 19.61
C HIS A 122 -1.69 -12.48 21.08
N LEU A 123 -1.96 -11.28 21.60
CA LEU A 123 -1.72 -10.94 23.01
C LEU A 123 -2.62 -11.75 23.94
N SER A 124 -3.92 -11.82 23.66
CA SER A 124 -4.88 -12.58 24.45
C SER A 124 -4.58 -14.08 24.49
N LYS A 125 -3.99 -14.61 23.41
CA LYS A 125 -3.55 -16.02 23.33
C LYS A 125 -2.11 -16.26 23.80
N GLN A 126 -1.44 -15.21 24.27
CA GLN A 126 -0.05 -15.28 24.75
C GLN A 126 0.91 -15.92 23.72
N ASN A 127 0.75 -15.57 22.44
CA ASN A 127 1.54 -16.13 21.35
C ASN A 127 2.99 -15.62 21.36
N PHE A 128 3.27 -14.56 22.13
CA PHE A 128 4.58 -14.02 22.48
C PHE A 128 4.50 -13.37 23.87
N ASP A 129 5.63 -13.16 24.47
CA ASP A 129 5.73 -12.54 25.79
C ASP A 129 5.56 -11.02 25.68
N ALA A 130 4.48 -10.49 26.28
CA ALA A 130 4.19 -9.06 26.31
C ALA A 130 5.15 -8.26 27.22
N ASP A 131 5.78 -8.92 28.20
CA ASP A 131 6.71 -8.27 29.15
C ASP A 131 8.00 -7.81 28.48
N THR A 132 8.35 -8.38 27.32
CA THR A 132 9.55 -7.99 26.57
C THR A 132 9.31 -6.77 25.66
N VAL A 133 8.05 -6.35 25.47
CA VAL A 133 7.70 -5.23 24.60
C VAL A 133 7.90 -3.91 25.32
N THR A 134 8.83 -3.09 24.81
CA THR A 134 9.17 -1.79 25.38
C THR A 134 8.82 -0.62 24.48
N THR A 135 8.55 -0.87 23.20
CA THR A 135 8.30 0.17 22.19
C THR A 135 7.03 -0.11 21.40
N LEU A 136 6.20 0.91 21.26
CA LEU A 136 5.01 0.90 20.43
C LEU A 136 5.09 1.99 19.38
N VAL A 137 4.85 1.63 18.14
CA VAL A 137 4.63 2.56 17.02
C VAL A 137 3.20 2.42 16.54
N ILE A 138 2.53 3.53 16.29
CA ILE A 138 1.21 3.54 15.62
C ILE A 138 1.35 4.40 14.37
N ASP A 139 1.40 3.74 13.22
CA ASP A 139 1.48 4.42 11.92
C ASP A 139 0.07 4.64 11.35
N GLU A 140 -0.13 5.76 10.68
CA GLU A 140 -1.45 6.24 10.23
C GLU A 140 -2.46 6.27 11.41
N PHE A 141 -2.06 6.89 12.53
CA PHE A 141 -2.86 6.94 13.76
C PHE A 141 -4.23 7.58 13.54
N ASP A 142 -4.30 8.69 12.78
CA ASP A 142 -5.53 9.32 12.34
C ASP A 142 -6.49 8.32 11.68
N LYS A 143 -5.95 7.44 10.86
CA LYS A 143 -6.75 6.41 10.17
C LYS A 143 -7.15 5.26 11.08
N CYS A 144 -6.31 4.89 12.02
CA CYS A 144 -6.71 3.91 13.05
C CYS A 144 -7.93 4.41 13.84
N LEU A 145 -7.99 5.70 14.15
CA LEU A 145 -9.16 6.31 14.83
C LEU A 145 -10.38 6.37 13.91
N GLU A 146 -10.21 6.86 12.67
CA GLU A 146 -11.29 6.96 11.68
C GLU A 146 -11.96 5.60 11.39
N PHE A 147 -11.20 4.51 11.43
CA PHE A 147 -11.72 3.15 11.22
C PHE A 147 -12.33 2.52 12.47
N GLY A 148 -12.37 3.26 13.57
CA GLY A 148 -12.95 2.79 14.82
C GLY A 148 -12.08 1.80 15.59
N PHE A 149 -10.77 1.74 15.34
CA PHE A 149 -9.86 0.85 16.07
C PHE A 149 -9.44 1.38 17.45
N GLN A 150 -10.14 2.37 17.97
CA GLN A 150 -9.81 2.99 19.24
C GLN A 150 -9.82 1.99 20.41
N GLU A 151 -10.85 1.15 20.49
CA GLU A 151 -10.98 0.15 21.55
C GLU A 151 -9.93 -0.95 21.44
N GLU A 152 -9.66 -1.42 20.22
CA GLU A 152 -8.63 -2.42 19.95
C GLU A 152 -7.23 -1.90 20.29
N MET A 153 -6.90 -0.65 19.93
CA MET A 153 -5.63 -0.03 20.29
C MET A 153 -5.48 0.14 21.79
N ALA A 154 -6.54 0.61 22.48
CA ALA A 154 -6.55 0.73 23.93
C ALA A 154 -6.32 -0.62 24.62
N THR A 155 -6.96 -1.68 24.10
CA THR A 155 -6.79 -3.05 24.60
C THR A 155 -5.37 -3.56 24.39
N VAL A 156 -4.75 -3.32 23.21
CA VAL A 156 -3.34 -3.66 22.96
C VAL A 156 -2.44 -2.96 23.98
N ILE A 157 -2.59 -1.64 24.12
CA ILE A 157 -1.74 -0.84 25.01
C ILE A 157 -1.88 -1.30 26.47
N GLY A 158 -3.10 -1.59 26.92
CA GLY A 158 -3.38 -2.09 28.28
C GLY A 158 -2.74 -3.45 28.60
N GLN A 159 -2.39 -4.25 27.58
CA GLN A 159 -1.73 -5.55 27.71
C GLN A 159 -0.19 -5.47 27.67
N LEU A 160 0.40 -4.29 27.56
CA LEU A 160 1.85 -4.08 27.45
C LEU A 160 2.42 -3.41 28.72
N PRO A 161 2.74 -4.17 29.78
CA PRO A 161 3.06 -3.62 31.11
C PRO A 161 4.39 -2.86 31.16
N ASN A 162 5.34 -3.19 30.31
CA ASN A 162 6.70 -2.62 30.34
C ASN A 162 6.96 -1.59 29.23
N MET A 163 5.89 -0.94 28.73
CA MET A 163 5.97 0.08 27.68
C MET A 163 6.78 1.29 28.15
N GLN A 164 7.83 1.61 27.42
CA GLN A 164 8.73 2.73 27.70
C GLN A 164 8.63 3.86 26.68
N ARG A 165 8.34 3.54 25.42
CA ARG A 165 8.42 4.49 24.31
C ARG A 165 7.25 4.31 23.35
N ARG A 166 6.67 5.42 22.95
CA ARG A 166 5.59 5.46 21.95
C ARG A 166 5.95 6.39 20.81
N PHE A 167 5.58 6.02 19.62
CA PHE A 167 5.75 6.83 18.43
C PHE A 167 4.45 6.83 17.64
N LEU A 168 3.76 7.96 17.60
CA LEU A 168 2.55 8.15 16.81
C LEU A 168 2.87 8.89 15.53
N LEU A 169 2.41 8.36 14.41
CA LEU A 169 2.56 8.98 13.10
C LEU A 169 1.18 9.27 12.51
N SER A 170 0.99 10.49 12.03
CA SER A 170 -0.27 10.94 11.44
C SER A 170 -0.01 11.81 10.20
N ALA A 171 -0.95 11.77 9.27
CA ALA A 171 -0.97 12.67 8.13
C ALA A 171 -1.80 13.94 8.40
N THR A 172 -2.54 13.97 9.49
CA THR A 172 -3.34 15.10 9.95
C THR A 172 -3.01 15.41 11.41
N ASP A 173 -3.17 16.67 11.79
CA ASP A 173 -3.03 17.08 13.19
C ASP A 173 -4.37 16.88 13.91
N ALA A 174 -4.44 15.87 14.76
CA ALA A 174 -5.62 15.68 15.59
C ALA A 174 -5.70 16.78 16.67
N GLU A 175 -6.86 17.41 16.81
CA GLU A 175 -7.09 18.44 17.83
C GLU A 175 -6.79 17.91 19.24
N GLU A 176 -7.13 16.64 19.51
CA GLU A 176 -6.83 15.97 20.78
C GLU A 176 -6.33 14.54 20.53
N ILE A 177 -5.27 14.17 21.23
CA ILE A 177 -4.80 12.79 21.24
C ILE A 177 -5.51 12.06 22.38
N PRO A 178 -6.22 10.95 22.09
CA PRO A 178 -6.96 10.21 23.11
C PRO A 178 -6.08 9.73 24.26
N GLN A 179 -6.58 9.84 25.48
CA GLN A 179 -5.85 9.49 26.69
C GLN A 179 -5.39 8.03 26.76
N PHE A 180 -6.09 7.11 26.07
CA PHE A 180 -5.71 5.69 26.06
C PHE A 180 -4.32 5.44 25.47
N THR A 181 -3.79 6.37 24.64
CA THR A 181 -2.43 6.26 24.08
C THR A 181 -1.35 6.24 25.13
N GLY A 182 -1.64 6.79 26.32
CA GLY A 182 -0.71 6.83 27.46
C GLY A 182 0.58 7.60 27.18
N LEU A 183 0.54 8.57 26.26
CA LEU A 183 1.69 9.43 25.96
C LEU A 183 2.10 10.26 27.18
N ASP A 184 3.39 10.27 27.46
CA ASP A 184 4.01 11.13 28.49
C ASP A 184 5.24 11.82 27.91
N LYS A 185 5.52 13.07 28.37
CA LYS A 185 6.68 13.85 27.95
C LYS A 185 6.96 13.83 26.43
N THR A 186 5.98 14.20 25.67
CA THR A 186 5.96 14.05 24.21
C THR A 186 6.70 15.15 23.48
N ILE A 187 7.45 14.79 22.43
CA ILE A 187 7.97 15.72 21.42
C ILE A 187 7.07 15.63 20.19
N LYS A 188 6.52 16.74 19.77
CA LYS A 188 5.73 16.85 18.51
C LYS A 188 6.61 17.45 17.41
N LEU A 189 6.83 16.65 16.37
CA LEU A 189 7.50 17.05 15.15
C LEU A 189 6.44 17.30 14.07
N ASN A 190 6.30 18.53 13.62
CA ASN A 190 5.32 18.91 12.61
C ASN A 190 5.99 19.23 11.28
N PHE A 191 5.78 18.38 10.30
CA PHE A 191 6.21 18.51 8.92
C PHE A 191 5.01 18.57 7.96
N LEU A 192 3.83 18.93 8.48
CA LEU A 192 2.68 19.27 7.67
C LEU A 192 2.89 20.71 7.18
N ASN A 193 3.30 20.89 5.94
CA ASN A 193 3.23 22.17 5.26
C ASN A 193 2.03 22.14 4.31
N PRO A 194 0.90 22.74 4.67
CA PRO A 194 -0.31 22.68 3.85
C PRO A 194 -0.16 23.37 2.49
N GLU A 195 0.70 24.41 2.42
CA GLU A 195 0.68 25.34 1.30
C GLU A 195 1.75 25.11 0.20
N GLU A 196 2.81 24.36 0.45
CA GLU A 196 3.94 24.35 -0.49
C GLU A 196 4.10 23.11 -1.38
N GLN A 197 3.46 21.97 -1.10
CA GLN A 197 3.86 20.72 -1.75
C GLN A 197 2.84 20.04 -2.64
N LEU A 198 1.54 20.17 -2.43
CA LEU A 198 0.53 19.52 -3.27
C LEU A 198 -0.01 20.43 -4.38
N THR A 199 -0.23 21.71 -4.09
CA THR A 199 -0.85 22.66 -5.03
C THR A 199 0.01 23.00 -6.24
N GLN A 200 1.33 23.02 -6.12
CA GLN A 200 2.22 23.38 -7.23
C GLN A 200 2.45 22.26 -8.27
N ARG A 201 2.06 21.04 -7.98
CA ARG A 201 2.35 19.86 -8.84
C ARG A 201 1.14 19.04 -9.20
N LEU A 202 -0.03 19.40 -8.68
CA LEU A 202 -1.28 18.71 -8.94
C LEU A 202 -2.12 19.54 -9.90
N HIS A 203 -2.31 19.03 -11.12
CA HIS A 203 -3.26 19.61 -12.06
C HIS A 203 -4.66 19.13 -11.72
N LEU A 204 -5.54 20.03 -11.39
CA LEU A 204 -6.90 19.74 -10.98
C LEU A 204 -7.90 20.02 -12.11
N TYR A 205 -8.67 18.99 -12.47
CA TYR A 205 -9.65 19.05 -13.55
C TYR A 205 -11.04 18.69 -13.05
N LYS A 206 -12.06 19.40 -13.58
CA LYS A 206 -13.47 19.00 -13.49
C LYS A 206 -13.92 18.41 -14.82
N VAL A 207 -14.63 17.28 -14.75
CA VAL A 207 -15.22 16.58 -15.89
C VAL A 207 -16.73 16.60 -15.72
N LEU A 208 -17.45 17.27 -16.60
CA LEU A 208 -18.91 17.38 -16.50
C LEU A 208 -19.58 16.11 -17.05
N SER A 209 -20.46 15.54 -16.25
CA SER A 209 -21.30 14.42 -16.63
C SER A 209 -22.70 14.91 -16.97
N PRO A 210 -23.22 14.64 -18.17
CA PRO A 210 -24.59 15.02 -18.53
C PRO A 210 -25.65 14.25 -17.73
N GLU A 211 -25.29 13.05 -17.23
CA GLU A 211 -26.19 12.20 -16.48
C GLU A 211 -25.71 12.03 -15.03
N LYS A 212 -26.67 11.83 -14.13
CA LYS A 212 -26.41 11.58 -12.70
C LYS A 212 -25.63 10.30 -12.49
N ASP A 213 -25.84 9.32 -13.37
CA ASP A 213 -25.00 8.12 -13.44
C ASP A 213 -23.76 8.40 -14.31
N LYS A 214 -22.65 8.62 -13.66
CA LYS A 214 -21.38 9.08 -14.27
C LYS A 214 -20.59 7.96 -14.97
N LEU A 215 -21.15 6.77 -15.18
CA LEU A 215 -20.44 5.60 -15.71
C LEU A 215 -19.90 5.83 -17.13
N GLU A 216 -20.74 6.40 -18.02
CA GLU A 216 -20.31 6.67 -19.40
C GLU A 216 -19.24 7.76 -19.44
N THR A 217 -19.39 8.81 -18.63
CA THR A 217 -18.38 9.88 -18.51
C THR A 217 -17.06 9.33 -18.02
N LEU A 218 -17.07 8.47 -16.99
CA LEU A 218 -15.87 7.79 -16.50
C LEU A 218 -15.21 6.93 -17.59
N TYR A 219 -16.01 6.15 -18.33
CA TYR A 219 -15.49 5.32 -19.42
C TYR A 219 -14.80 6.16 -20.50
N LYS A 220 -15.44 7.26 -20.95
CA LYS A 220 -14.86 8.19 -21.92
C LYS A 220 -13.56 8.82 -21.40
N LEU A 221 -13.54 9.26 -20.14
CA LEU A 221 -12.34 9.81 -19.51
C LEU A 221 -11.21 8.76 -19.51
N LEU A 222 -11.46 7.56 -19.03
CA LEU A 222 -10.45 6.50 -18.96
C LEU A 222 -9.93 6.09 -20.36
N CYS A 223 -10.79 6.07 -21.37
CA CYS A 223 -10.36 5.85 -22.76
C CYS A 223 -9.45 6.98 -23.26
N THR A 224 -9.75 8.23 -22.85
CA THR A 224 -8.95 9.41 -23.23
C THR A 224 -7.58 9.41 -22.53
N LEU A 225 -7.53 9.01 -21.26
CA LEU A 225 -6.27 8.87 -20.49
C LEU A 225 -5.40 7.72 -21.03
N GLY A 226 -5.97 6.75 -21.72
CA GLY A 226 -5.25 5.72 -22.46
C GLY A 226 -4.51 4.73 -21.55
N SER A 227 -3.16 4.68 -21.68
CA SER A 227 -2.31 3.76 -20.92
C SER A 227 -1.75 4.34 -19.62
N GLN A 228 -2.15 5.54 -19.26
CA GLN A 228 -1.70 6.20 -18.04
C GLN A 228 -2.23 5.48 -16.80
N SER A 229 -1.38 5.35 -15.79
CA SER A 229 -1.74 4.74 -14.52
C SER A 229 -2.80 5.58 -13.80
N THR A 230 -3.97 5.00 -13.56
CA THR A 230 -5.14 5.73 -13.05
C THR A 230 -5.76 5.00 -11.86
N LEU A 231 -5.97 5.73 -10.76
CA LEU A 231 -6.70 5.24 -9.59
C LEU A 231 -8.05 5.94 -9.51
N VAL A 232 -9.13 5.15 -9.58
CA VAL A 232 -10.51 5.65 -9.52
C VAL A 232 -11.06 5.41 -8.12
N PHE A 233 -11.53 6.47 -7.46
CA PHE A 233 -12.08 6.40 -6.11
C PHE A 233 -13.61 6.39 -6.09
N CYS A 234 -14.15 5.38 -5.40
CA CYS A 234 -15.56 5.26 -5.05
C CYS A 234 -15.72 5.24 -3.51
N ASN A 235 -16.82 5.82 -3.01
CA ASN A 235 -17.06 5.87 -1.55
C ASN A 235 -17.48 4.51 -0.96
N HIS A 236 -18.12 3.63 -1.77
CA HIS A 236 -18.67 2.34 -1.32
C HIS A 236 -18.16 1.18 -2.17
N ARG A 237 -18.02 0.00 -1.54
CA ARG A 237 -17.59 -1.24 -2.21
C ARG A 237 -18.54 -1.66 -3.34
N GLU A 238 -19.85 -1.49 -3.15
CA GLU A 238 -20.88 -1.78 -4.14
C GLU A 238 -20.70 -0.92 -5.40
N SER A 239 -20.28 0.32 -5.22
CA SER A 239 -19.95 1.22 -6.33
C SER A 239 -18.69 0.79 -7.07
N VAL A 240 -17.67 0.31 -6.36
CA VAL A 240 -16.45 -0.26 -6.97
C VAL A 240 -16.80 -1.44 -7.87
N GLU A 241 -17.61 -2.38 -7.35
CA GLU A 241 -18.06 -3.54 -8.14
C GLU A 241 -18.91 -3.15 -9.33
N ARG A 242 -19.84 -2.18 -9.16
CA ARG A 242 -20.70 -1.68 -10.23
C ARG A 242 -19.90 -1.04 -11.35
N VAL A 243 -18.97 -0.14 -11.01
CA VAL A 243 -18.08 0.52 -11.96
C VAL A 243 -17.22 -0.52 -12.68
N GLY A 244 -16.63 -1.47 -11.93
CA GLY A 244 -15.82 -2.55 -12.51
C GLY A 244 -16.60 -3.40 -13.50
N LYS A 245 -17.82 -3.84 -13.17
CA LYS A 245 -18.71 -4.60 -14.06
C LYS A 245 -19.07 -3.83 -15.32
N TYR A 246 -19.40 -2.53 -15.17
CA TYR A 246 -19.70 -1.68 -16.32
C TYR A 246 -18.51 -1.58 -17.28
N LEU A 247 -17.31 -1.25 -16.77
CA LEU A 247 -16.11 -1.13 -17.59
C LEU A 247 -15.76 -2.46 -18.28
N GLN A 248 -15.90 -3.59 -17.59
CA GLN A 248 -15.69 -4.92 -18.18
C GLN A 248 -16.71 -5.22 -19.30
N SER A 249 -17.97 -4.80 -19.14
CA SER A 249 -19.00 -4.94 -20.22
C SER A 249 -18.63 -4.15 -21.47
N GLN A 250 -17.92 -3.03 -21.31
CA GLN A 250 -17.34 -2.21 -22.37
C GLN A 250 -16.00 -2.76 -22.89
N LYS A 251 -15.58 -3.96 -22.46
CA LYS A 251 -14.28 -4.58 -22.78
C LYS A 251 -13.08 -3.75 -22.32
N PHE A 252 -13.26 -2.89 -21.32
CA PHE A 252 -12.22 -2.14 -20.70
C PHE A 252 -11.55 -2.97 -19.59
N GLN A 253 -10.22 -3.09 -19.60
CA GLN A 253 -9.46 -3.84 -18.60
C GLN A 253 -9.19 -2.97 -17.37
N CYS A 254 -9.82 -3.31 -16.25
CA CYS A 254 -9.61 -2.65 -14.96
C CYS A 254 -9.49 -3.66 -13.83
N GLY A 255 -8.78 -3.30 -12.77
CA GLY A 255 -8.77 -3.99 -11.49
C GLY A 255 -9.78 -3.36 -10.54
N ILE A 256 -10.34 -4.15 -9.63
CA ILE A 256 -11.14 -3.67 -8.50
C ILE A 256 -10.43 -3.99 -7.20
N PHE A 257 -10.58 -3.11 -6.20
CA PHE A 257 -9.88 -3.26 -4.93
C PHE A 257 -10.71 -2.66 -3.78
N HIS A 258 -11.24 -3.51 -2.89
CA HIS A 258 -11.99 -3.09 -1.71
C HIS A 258 -11.93 -4.11 -0.58
N GLY A 259 -12.31 -3.69 0.63
CA GLY A 259 -12.19 -4.50 1.84
C GLY A 259 -13.05 -5.76 1.89
N GLY A 260 -14.08 -5.87 1.04
CA GLY A 260 -14.95 -7.06 0.95
C GLY A 260 -14.41 -8.19 0.08
N MET A 261 -13.28 -7.99 -0.62
CA MET A 261 -12.65 -9.02 -1.45
C MET A 261 -11.82 -9.99 -0.60
N GLU A 262 -11.71 -11.23 -1.08
CA GLU A 262 -10.77 -12.20 -0.54
C GLU A 262 -9.33 -11.70 -0.70
N GLN A 263 -8.43 -12.09 0.22
CA GLN A 263 -7.06 -11.57 0.26
C GLN A 263 -6.28 -11.89 -1.04
N ASP A 264 -6.46 -13.09 -1.59
CA ASP A 264 -5.77 -13.51 -2.82
C ASP A 264 -6.22 -12.67 -4.03
N ASP A 265 -7.51 -12.32 -4.11
CA ASP A 265 -8.03 -11.47 -5.18
C ASP A 265 -7.55 -10.02 -5.05
N ARG A 266 -7.46 -9.51 -3.81
CA ARG A 266 -6.87 -8.19 -3.52
C ARG A 266 -5.41 -8.16 -3.96
N GLU A 267 -4.62 -9.14 -3.55
CA GLU A 267 -3.20 -9.21 -3.94
C GLU A 267 -3.05 -9.31 -5.46
N ARG A 268 -3.88 -10.13 -6.12
CA ARG A 268 -3.88 -10.29 -7.57
C ARG A 268 -4.18 -8.98 -8.30
N SER A 269 -5.23 -8.26 -7.91
CA SER A 269 -5.59 -6.96 -8.49
C SER A 269 -4.47 -5.95 -8.35
N LEU A 270 -3.87 -5.87 -7.15
CA LEU A 270 -2.76 -4.97 -6.87
C LEU A 270 -1.52 -5.32 -7.70
N TYR A 271 -1.20 -6.60 -7.86
CA TYR A 271 -0.06 -7.03 -8.68
C TYR A 271 -0.24 -6.72 -10.15
N LYS A 272 -1.44 -6.95 -10.70
CA LYS A 272 -1.76 -6.58 -12.08
C LYS A 272 -1.56 -5.09 -12.33
N PHE A 273 -1.97 -4.26 -11.38
CA PHE A 273 -1.79 -2.81 -11.47
C PHE A 273 -0.30 -2.44 -11.38
N ARG A 274 0.42 -2.97 -10.39
CA ARG A 274 1.86 -2.70 -10.17
C ARG A 274 2.77 -3.13 -11.29
N ASN A 275 2.43 -4.17 -12.02
CA ASN A 275 3.28 -4.72 -13.08
C ASN A 275 2.87 -4.26 -14.50
N GLY A 276 1.94 -3.31 -14.59
CA GLY A 276 1.51 -2.74 -15.87
C GLY A 276 0.61 -3.67 -16.71
N SER A 277 0.06 -4.75 -16.11
CA SER A 277 -0.94 -5.60 -16.77
C SER A 277 -2.36 -5.04 -16.65
N CYS A 278 -2.53 -3.99 -15.88
CA CYS A 278 -3.74 -3.22 -15.72
C CYS A 278 -3.36 -1.76 -15.45
N HIS A 279 -3.92 -0.80 -16.19
CA HIS A 279 -3.61 0.62 -16.01
C HIS A 279 -4.61 1.32 -15.09
N VAL A 280 -5.77 0.74 -14.86
CA VAL A 280 -6.84 1.35 -14.06
C VAL A 280 -7.18 0.47 -12.86
N LEU A 281 -7.10 1.01 -11.67
CA LEU A 281 -7.55 0.38 -10.43
C LEU A 281 -8.71 1.18 -9.83
N ILE A 282 -9.84 0.52 -9.59
CA ILE A 282 -11.02 1.12 -8.97
C ILE A 282 -11.02 0.71 -7.51
N SER A 283 -11.06 1.68 -6.59
CA SER A 283 -10.90 1.38 -5.17
C SER A 283 -11.79 2.22 -4.27
N THR A 284 -11.98 1.74 -3.05
CA THR A 284 -12.47 2.58 -1.94
C THR A 284 -11.29 3.24 -1.22
N ASP A 285 -11.53 4.34 -0.51
CA ASP A 285 -10.52 5.04 0.29
C ASP A 285 -9.79 4.09 1.25
N LEU A 286 -10.56 3.32 2.00
CA LEU A 286 -10.05 2.38 2.98
C LEU A 286 -9.07 1.36 2.38
N ALA A 287 -9.41 0.83 1.21
CA ALA A 287 -8.59 -0.19 0.57
C ALA A 287 -7.33 0.41 -0.09
N ALA A 288 -7.42 1.63 -0.63
CA ALA A 288 -6.30 2.29 -1.31
C ALA A 288 -5.25 2.87 -0.36
N ARG A 289 -5.60 3.02 0.93
CA ARG A 289 -4.67 3.55 1.94
C ARG A 289 -3.56 2.56 2.26
N GLY A 290 -2.37 3.07 2.50
CA GLY A 290 -1.20 2.23 2.79
C GLY A 290 -0.73 1.35 1.62
N LEU A 291 -1.32 1.46 0.44
CA LEU A 291 -0.83 0.73 -0.72
C LEU A 291 0.48 1.33 -1.20
N ASP A 292 1.50 0.47 -1.28
CA ASP A 292 2.70 0.75 -2.06
C ASP A 292 2.37 0.60 -3.55
N ILE A 293 1.71 1.60 -4.11
CA ILE A 293 1.46 1.70 -5.54
C ILE A 293 2.54 2.59 -6.13
N PRO A 294 3.17 2.22 -7.26
CA PRO A 294 4.08 3.11 -7.98
C PRO A 294 3.41 4.44 -8.26
N GLU A 295 4.16 5.45 -8.62
CA GLU A 295 3.63 6.76 -9.01
C GLU A 295 2.43 6.60 -9.92
N ILE A 296 1.31 7.15 -9.48
CA ILE A 296 0.06 7.16 -10.23
C ILE A 296 -0.02 8.49 -10.95
N GLU A 297 -0.20 8.45 -12.26
CA GLU A 297 -0.30 9.65 -13.08
C GLU A 297 -1.63 10.38 -12.85
N ASN A 298 -2.72 9.61 -12.65
CA ASN A 298 -4.07 10.17 -12.56
C ASN A 298 -4.85 9.63 -11.37
N VAL A 299 -5.47 10.52 -10.62
CA VAL A 299 -6.48 10.22 -9.60
C VAL A 299 -7.83 10.69 -10.13
N VAL A 300 -8.84 9.83 -10.09
CA VAL A 300 -10.21 10.16 -10.53
C VAL A 300 -11.16 10.00 -9.35
N HIS A 301 -11.83 11.07 -8.98
CA HIS A 301 -12.90 11.09 -8.00
C HIS A 301 -14.24 10.80 -8.70
N TYR A 302 -14.60 9.53 -8.85
CA TYR A 302 -15.92 9.13 -9.34
C TYR A 302 -17.02 9.54 -8.37
N HIS A 303 -16.77 9.37 -7.07
CA HIS A 303 -17.51 10.04 -6.00
C HIS A 303 -16.59 11.03 -5.30
N LEU A 304 -17.11 12.20 -5.01
CA LEU A 304 -16.40 13.20 -4.21
C LEU A 304 -16.08 12.61 -2.82
N PRO A 305 -14.90 12.89 -2.26
CA PRO A 305 -14.57 12.51 -0.89
C PRO A 305 -15.49 13.24 0.10
N ALA A 306 -15.73 12.63 1.27
CA ALA A 306 -16.64 13.17 2.26
C ALA A 306 -16.10 14.42 2.96
N ASN A 307 -14.78 14.60 2.99
CA ASN A 307 -14.08 15.69 3.66
C ASN A 307 -12.72 15.99 3.01
N GLU A 308 -12.09 17.06 3.47
CA GLU A 308 -10.80 17.53 3.02
C GLU A 308 -9.70 16.47 3.21
N ASP A 309 -9.66 15.78 4.34
CA ASP A 309 -8.69 14.71 4.61
C ASP A 309 -8.76 13.60 3.57
N GLY A 310 -9.98 13.19 3.22
CA GLY A 310 -10.20 12.21 2.15
C GLY A 310 -9.66 12.70 0.81
N TYR A 311 -9.86 13.97 0.49
CA TYR A 311 -9.35 14.61 -0.72
C TYR A 311 -7.82 14.62 -0.76
N ILE A 312 -7.18 15.06 0.31
CA ILE A 312 -5.71 15.11 0.45
C ILE A 312 -5.12 13.69 0.33
N HIS A 313 -5.71 12.71 1.01
CA HIS A 313 -5.23 11.33 0.97
C HIS A 313 -5.37 10.66 -0.39
N ARG A 314 -6.44 10.94 -1.14
CA ARG A 314 -6.62 10.43 -2.51
C ARG A 314 -5.57 11.04 -3.44
N ASN A 315 -5.41 12.35 -3.40
CA ASN A 315 -4.44 13.07 -4.23
C ASN A 315 -2.99 12.76 -3.85
N GLY A 316 -2.71 12.44 -2.59
CA GLY A 316 -1.41 11.94 -2.15
C GLY A 316 -1.00 10.58 -2.75
N ARG A 317 -1.78 9.99 -3.66
CA ARG A 317 -1.39 8.84 -4.49
C ARG A 317 -0.68 9.25 -5.78
N THR A 318 -0.84 10.49 -6.20
CA THR A 318 -0.15 11.11 -7.35
C THR A 318 0.70 12.28 -6.88
N ALA A 319 1.42 12.92 -7.75
CA ALA A 319 2.27 14.11 -7.47
C ALA A 319 3.23 13.93 -6.28
N ARG A 320 3.85 12.73 -6.14
CA ARG A 320 4.81 12.45 -5.07
C ARG A 320 6.19 12.98 -5.43
N TRP A 321 6.92 13.48 -4.41
CA TRP A 321 8.30 13.97 -4.50
C TRP A 321 8.46 15.11 -5.53
N GLU A 322 8.98 14.82 -6.70
CA GLU A 322 9.24 15.79 -7.78
C GLU A 322 8.34 15.56 -9.01
N ALA A 323 7.39 14.60 -8.95
CA ALA A 323 6.52 14.27 -10.06
C ALA A 323 5.27 15.14 -10.09
N GLU A 324 4.83 15.51 -11.28
CA GLU A 324 3.52 16.11 -11.54
C GLU A 324 2.43 15.03 -11.57
N GLY A 325 1.20 15.37 -11.22
CA GLY A 325 0.08 14.46 -11.22
C GLY A 325 -1.23 15.14 -11.57
N ASN A 326 -2.21 14.37 -12.02
CA ASN A 326 -3.51 14.90 -12.40
C ASN A 326 -4.61 14.37 -11.48
N SER A 327 -5.52 15.24 -11.09
CA SER A 327 -6.70 14.92 -10.30
C SER A 327 -7.95 15.33 -11.07
N TYR A 328 -8.86 14.39 -11.26
CA TYR A 328 -10.12 14.59 -11.99
C TYR A 328 -11.30 14.44 -11.05
N VAL A 329 -12.16 15.46 -10.95
CA VAL A 329 -13.44 15.37 -10.26
C VAL A 329 -14.56 15.24 -11.28
N ILE A 330 -15.33 14.14 -11.26
CA ILE A 330 -16.47 13.96 -12.15
C ILE A 330 -17.71 14.52 -11.46
N LEU A 331 -18.31 15.56 -12.05
CA LEU A 331 -19.45 16.28 -11.50
C LEU A 331 -20.68 16.15 -12.41
N HIS A 332 -21.84 15.87 -11.82
CA HIS A 332 -23.13 16.05 -12.45
C HIS A 332 -23.63 17.48 -12.27
N ALA A 333 -24.55 17.94 -13.07
CA ALA A 333 -25.05 19.33 -13.04
C ALA A 333 -25.62 19.79 -11.68
N GLU A 334 -26.10 18.85 -10.84
CA GLU A 334 -26.57 19.14 -9.48
C GLU A 334 -25.45 19.12 -8.42
N GLU A 335 -24.24 18.70 -8.78
CA GLU A 335 -23.09 18.64 -7.86
C GLU A 335 -22.23 19.90 -8.04
N THR A 336 -21.72 20.40 -6.93
CA THR A 336 -20.79 21.52 -6.90
C THR A 336 -19.42 21.08 -6.40
N VAL A 337 -18.38 21.78 -6.81
CA VAL A 337 -17.04 21.58 -6.24
C VAL A 337 -17.12 21.87 -4.74
N PRO A 338 -16.72 20.94 -3.87
CA PRO A 338 -16.75 21.14 -2.42
C PRO A 338 -15.87 22.30 -1.97
N ALA A 339 -16.28 23.00 -0.91
CA ALA A 339 -15.55 24.16 -0.38
C ALA A 339 -14.12 23.84 0.11
N TYR A 340 -13.82 22.58 0.43
CA TYR A 340 -12.47 22.15 0.80
C TYR A 340 -11.51 21.99 -0.40
N ILE A 341 -12.00 22.09 -1.62
CA ILE A 341 -11.18 22.19 -2.83
C ILE A 341 -11.03 23.68 -3.11
N THR A 342 -9.89 24.24 -2.66
CA THR A 342 -9.63 25.69 -2.71
C THR A 342 -9.24 26.16 -4.09
N ASP A 343 -8.56 25.34 -4.86
CA ASP A 343 -8.15 25.66 -6.23
C ASP A 343 -9.31 25.41 -7.19
N GLU A 344 -9.58 26.36 -8.09
CA GLU A 344 -10.64 26.20 -9.08
C GLU A 344 -10.22 25.18 -10.13
N PRO A 345 -10.96 24.05 -10.28
CA PRO A 345 -10.62 23.02 -11.27
C PRO A 345 -10.79 23.53 -12.70
N GLU A 346 -9.80 23.29 -13.55
CA GLU A 346 -9.93 23.51 -14.99
C GLU A 346 -10.95 22.55 -15.60
N GLU A 347 -11.71 23.00 -16.59
CA GLU A 347 -12.66 22.13 -17.27
C GLU A 347 -11.94 21.21 -18.26
N PHE A 348 -12.02 19.89 -18.01
CA PHE A 348 -11.50 18.88 -18.93
C PHE A 348 -12.59 18.46 -19.93
N ILE A 349 -12.42 18.87 -21.17
CA ILE A 349 -13.38 18.59 -22.25
C ILE A 349 -13.07 17.21 -22.83
N LEU A 350 -14.06 16.30 -22.71
CA LEU A 350 -13.95 14.97 -23.32
C LEU A 350 -14.07 15.08 -24.85
N PRO A 351 -13.31 14.27 -25.61
CA PRO A 351 -13.40 14.28 -27.07
C PRO A 351 -14.78 13.79 -27.54
N GLU A 352 -15.28 14.36 -28.64
CA GLU A 352 -16.55 13.94 -29.25
C GLU A 352 -16.53 12.45 -29.64
N VAL A 353 -15.40 11.99 -30.18
CA VAL A 353 -15.21 10.58 -30.53
C VAL A 353 -14.37 9.92 -29.44
N THR A 354 -14.98 9.01 -28.71
CA THR A 354 -14.30 8.27 -27.65
C THR A 354 -13.20 7.36 -28.23
N PRO A 355 -11.95 7.49 -27.80
CA PRO A 355 -10.89 6.58 -28.19
C PRO A 355 -11.20 5.13 -27.79
N LYS A 356 -10.60 4.17 -28.49
CA LYS A 356 -10.71 2.76 -28.07
C LYS A 356 -9.94 2.55 -26.76
N PRO A 357 -10.42 1.66 -25.88
CA PRO A 357 -9.67 1.28 -24.68
C PRO A 357 -8.25 0.86 -25.00
N SER A 358 -7.29 1.42 -24.28
CA SER A 358 -5.89 1.00 -24.38
C SER A 358 -5.69 -0.39 -23.78
N LEU A 359 -4.95 -1.23 -24.47
CA LEU A 359 -4.59 -2.55 -23.94
C LEU A 359 -3.23 -2.47 -23.25
N PRO A 360 -3.10 -2.99 -22.04
CA PRO A 360 -1.82 -3.07 -21.34
C PRO A 360 -0.78 -3.86 -22.15
N GLU A 361 0.46 -3.41 -22.10
CA GLU A 361 1.59 -4.06 -22.80
C GLU A 361 1.88 -5.46 -22.23
N TYR A 362 1.66 -5.62 -20.92
CA TYR A 362 1.90 -6.87 -20.21
C TYR A 362 0.62 -7.63 -19.89
N VAL A 363 0.79 -8.92 -19.61
CA VAL A 363 -0.20 -9.83 -19.04
C VAL A 363 0.45 -10.52 -17.85
N THR A 364 -0.28 -10.66 -16.75
CA THR A 364 0.23 -11.34 -15.56
C THR A 364 0.05 -12.85 -15.68
N LEU A 365 1.15 -13.60 -15.53
CA LEU A 365 1.14 -15.03 -15.30
C LEU A 365 1.05 -15.31 -13.80
N TYR A 366 0.16 -16.22 -13.42
CA TYR A 366 0.15 -16.88 -12.12
C TYR A 366 0.98 -18.15 -12.18
N ILE A 367 1.85 -18.33 -11.20
CA ILE A 367 2.70 -19.51 -11.05
C ILE A 367 2.44 -20.09 -9.66
N GLY A 368 1.82 -21.26 -9.56
CA GLY A 368 1.36 -21.88 -8.31
C GLY A 368 2.47 -22.42 -7.41
N LYS A 369 3.65 -21.80 -7.43
CA LYS A 369 4.81 -22.11 -6.61
C LYS A 369 5.56 -20.86 -6.19
N GLY A 370 6.17 -20.88 -4.99
CA GLY A 370 6.83 -19.74 -4.40
C GLY A 370 8.08 -20.05 -3.57
N LYS A 371 8.39 -19.20 -2.61
CA LYS A 371 9.59 -19.29 -1.76
C LYS A 371 9.65 -20.60 -0.95
N LYS A 372 8.51 -21.07 -0.44
CA LYS A 372 8.44 -22.34 0.30
C LYS A 372 8.75 -23.57 -0.57
N ASP A 373 8.56 -23.44 -1.89
CA ASP A 373 8.95 -24.45 -2.87
C ASP A 373 10.41 -24.23 -3.36
N LYS A 374 11.17 -23.33 -2.73
CA LYS A 374 12.54 -22.95 -3.09
C LYS A 374 12.65 -22.35 -4.51
N ILE A 375 11.57 -21.74 -4.99
CA ILE A 375 11.56 -20.97 -6.25
C ILE A 375 11.82 -19.50 -5.92
N ASN A 376 12.71 -18.89 -6.67
CA ASN A 376 13.07 -17.49 -6.59
C ASN A 376 12.88 -16.76 -7.93
N LYS A 377 13.09 -15.45 -7.92
CA LYS A 377 12.92 -14.61 -9.12
C LYS A 377 13.83 -15.04 -10.28
N ILE A 378 15.07 -15.45 -9.99
CA ILE A 378 16.05 -15.87 -11.02
C ILE A 378 15.60 -17.17 -11.68
N ASP A 379 15.04 -18.12 -10.91
CA ASP A 379 14.50 -19.38 -11.44
C ASP A 379 13.39 -19.12 -12.45
N ILE A 380 12.47 -18.17 -12.13
CA ILE A 380 11.35 -17.79 -13.01
C ILE A 380 11.88 -17.09 -14.27
N VAL A 381 12.78 -16.12 -14.13
CA VAL A 381 13.41 -15.44 -15.27
C VAL A 381 14.08 -16.46 -16.19
N GLY A 382 14.93 -17.34 -15.63
CA GLY A 382 15.65 -18.37 -16.41
C GLY A 382 14.70 -19.35 -17.11
N PHE A 383 13.57 -19.68 -16.47
CA PHE A 383 12.53 -20.53 -17.04
C PHE A 383 11.83 -19.84 -18.22
N LEU A 384 11.41 -18.59 -18.06
CA LEU A 384 10.74 -17.82 -19.11
C LEU A 384 11.66 -17.56 -20.32
N PHE A 385 12.96 -17.31 -20.10
CA PHE A 385 13.93 -17.22 -21.16
C PHE A 385 14.12 -18.53 -21.91
N LYS A 386 14.44 -19.61 -21.18
CA LYS A 386 14.88 -20.87 -21.79
C LYS A 386 13.74 -21.70 -22.38
N LYS A 387 12.58 -21.69 -21.68
CA LYS A 387 11.41 -22.52 -22.03
C LYS A 387 10.28 -21.70 -22.64
N GLY A 388 10.11 -20.47 -22.19
CA GLY A 388 9.09 -19.54 -22.67
C GLY A 388 9.48 -18.81 -23.95
N ASN A 389 10.75 -18.90 -24.36
CA ASN A 389 11.31 -18.20 -25.53
C ASN A 389 11.06 -16.69 -25.49
N LEU A 390 11.29 -16.08 -24.32
CA LEU A 390 11.16 -14.64 -24.11
C LEU A 390 12.51 -13.97 -24.00
N ASN A 391 12.59 -12.73 -24.46
CA ASN A 391 13.73 -11.84 -24.26
C ASN A 391 13.55 -11.01 -22.97
N LYS A 392 14.63 -10.29 -22.59
CA LYS A 392 14.65 -9.48 -21.36
C LYS A 392 13.52 -8.42 -21.33
N ASP A 393 13.30 -7.77 -22.46
CA ASP A 393 12.31 -6.68 -22.60
C ASP A 393 10.86 -7.21 -22.64
N GLU A 394 10.69 -8.52 -22.85
CA GLU A 394 9.37 -9.18 -22.88
C GLU A 394 8.94 -9.71 -21.50
N ILE A 395 9.84 -9.58 -20.50
CA ILE A 395 9.57 -9.96 -19.11
C ILE A 395 9.60 -8.72 -18.25
N GLY A 396 8.45 -8.36 -17.68
CA GLY A 396 8.32 -7.25 -16.76
C GLY A 396 8.57 -7.68 -15.30
N ARG A 397 7.86 -7.05 -14.38
CA ARG A 397 8.00 -7.29 -12.93
C ARG A 397 7.63 -8.72 -12.55
N ILE A 398 8.46 -9.32 -11.70
CA ILE A 398 8.23 -10.63 -11.09
C ILE A 398 8.18 -10.47 -9.58
N ASP A 399 7.11 -10.97 -8.96
CA ASP A 399 6.92 -11.00 -7.51
C ASP A 399 6.76 -12.46 -7.04
N VAL A 400 7.62 -12.88 -6.10
CA VAL A 400 7.64 -14.24 -5.56
C VAL A 400 7.12 -14.20 -4.13
N LYS A 401 6.00 -14.88 -3.88
CA LYS A 401 5.38 -15.06 -2.56
C LYS A 401 5.76 -16.41 -1.96
N ASP A 402 5.23 -16.70 -0.80
CA ASP A 402 5.54 -17.96 -0.10
C ASP A 402 5.08 -19.18 -0.89
N HIS A 403 3.86 -19.18 -1.42
CA HIS A 403 3.23 -20.32 -2.07
C HIS A 403 3.01 -20.17 -3.58
N TYR A 404 3.10 -18.94 -4.12
CA TYR A 404 2.88 -18.65 -5.53
C TYR A 404 3.75 -17.48 -5.99
N SER A 405 3.77 -17.24 -7.28
CA SER A 405 4.47 -16.11 -7.87
C SER A 405 3.66 -15.50 -9.00
N PHE A 406 3.91 -14.22 -9.27
CA PHE A 406 3.39 -13.52 -10.44
C PHE A 406 4.54 -13.05 -11.32
N ALA A 407 4.36 -13.13 -12.63
CA ALA A 407 5.30 -12.62 -13.62
C ALA A 407 4.55 -11.86 -14.71
N ALA A 408 4.99 -10.63 -15.00
CA ALA A 408 4.50 -9.88 -16.14
C ALA A 408 5.20 -10.38 -17.43
N VAL A 409 4.42 -10.69 -18.45
CA VAL A 409 4.91 -11.16 -19.75
C VAL A 409 4.27 -10.31 -20.86
N SER A 410 5.03 -9.98 -21.88
CA SER A 410 4.54 -9.21 -23.03
C SER A 410 3.27 -9.82 -23.61
N ARG A 411 2.23 -8.99 -23.76
CA ARG A 411 0.93 -9.39 -24.33
C ARG A 411 1.07 -10.03 -25.72
N LYS A 412 2.02 -9.55 -26.50
CA LYS A 412 2.27 -10.08 -27.84
C LYS A 412 2.76 -11.52 -27.83
N LYS A 413 3.39 -11.95 -26.73
CA LYS A 413 4.03 -13.28 -26.60
C LYS A 413 3.26 -14.25 -25.71
N ILE A 414 2.29 -13.81 -24.91
CA ILE A 414 1.63 -14.62 -23.89
C ILE A 414 1.08 -15.95 -24.39
N LYS A 415 0.38 -15.96 -25.51
CA LYS A 415 -0.20 -17.18 -26.09
C LYS A 415 0.88 -18.19 -26.51
N GLN A 416 1.93 -17.72 -27.16
CA GLN A 416 3.07 -18.54 -27.57
C GLN A 416 3.79 -19.10 -26.34
N THR A 417 4.08 -18.23 -25.36
CA THR A 417 4.78 -18.60 -24.13
C THR A 417 3.99 -19.68 -23.37
N LEU A 418 2.68 -19.49 -23.15
CA LEU A 418 1.85 -20.49 -22.45
C LEU A 418 1.85 -21.85 -23.15
N ASN A 419 1.82 -21.87 -24.47
CA ASN A 419 1.90 -23.13 -25.22
C ASN A 419 3.26 -23.83 -25.04
N LEU A 420 4.35 -23.09 -25.07
CA LEU A 420 5.70 -23.63 -24.91
C LEU A 420 5.94 -24.18 -23.50
N ILE A 421 5.44 -23.50 -22.48
CA ILE A 421 5.70 -23.87 -21.08
C ILE A 421 4.67 -24.84 -20.47
N ARG A 422 3.63 -25.21 -21.21
CA ARG A 422 2.47 -25.99 -20.70
C ARG A 422 2.85 -27.26 -19.93
N ASN A 423 3.89 -27.96 -20.39
CA ASN A 423 4.34 -29.22 -19.80
C ASN A 423 5.73 -29.13 -19.17
N GLU A 424 6.29 -27.93 -19.11
CA GLU A 424 7.63 -27.70 -18.60
C GLU A 424 7.66 -27.58 -17.07
N LYS A 425 8.84 -27.79 -16.50
CA LYS A 425 9.07 -27.74 -15.05
C LYS A 425 9.94 -26.56 -14.71
N ILE A 426 9.60 -25.82 -13.66
CA ILE A 426 10.49 -24.81 -13.08
C ILE A 426 11.38 -25.52 -12.05
N LYS A 427 12.70 -25.51 -12.26
CA LYS A 427 13.67 -26.16 -11.35
C LYS A 427 13.33 -27.62 -11.02
N GLY A 428 12.83 -28.36 -12.02
CA GLY A 428 12.39 -29.75 -11.85
C GLY A 428 11.01 -29.93 -11.21
N ILE A 429 10.34 -28.85 -10.79
CA ILE A 429 9.02 -28.90 -10.12
C ILE A 429 7.92 -28.61 -11.15
N LYS A 430 6.97 -29.53 -11.28
CA LYS A 430 5.76 -29.28 -12.07
C LYS A 430 4.85 -28.32 -11.30
N THR A 431 4.37 -27.29 -11.96
CA THR A 431 3.51 -26.27 -11.35
C THR A 431 2.42 -25.82 -12.31
N LEU A 432 1.30 -25.35 -11.77
CA LEU A 432 0.28 -24.65 -12.54
C LEU A 432 0.84 -23.31 -12.99
N ILE A 433 0.74 -23.04 -14.30
CA ILE A 433 1.08 -21.72 -14.86
C ILE A 433 -0.06 -21.35 -15.80
N GLU A 434 -0.69 -20.22 -15.52
CA GLU A 434 -1.82 -19.71 -16.29
C GLU A 434 -1.85 -18.18 -16.29
N GLU A 435 -2.66 -17.59 -17.16
CA GLU A 435 -2.95 -16.17 -17.08
C GLU A 435 -3.72 -15.88 -15.80
N ALA A 436 -3.27 -14.93 -14.99
CA ALA A 436 -3.95 -14.52 -13.77
C ALA A 436 -5.28 -13.84 -14.15
N LYS A 437 -6.38 -14.47 -13.87
CA LYS A 437 -7.74 -13.96 -14.11
C LYS A 437 -8.15 -12.92 -13.10
#